data_ed533bf711ba8cd50bab3303e4e343f6
#
_entry.id   ed533bf711ba8cd50bab3303e4e343f6
#
_cell.length_a   1.000
_cell.length_b   1.000
_cell.length_c   1.000
_cell.angle_alpha   90.00
_cell.angle_beta   90.00
_cell.angle_gamma   90.00
#
_symmetry.space_group_name_H-M   'P 1'
#
loop_
_entity.id
_entity.type
_entity.pdbx_description
1 polymer ?
#
loop_
_entity_poly.entity_id
_entity_poly.type
_entity_poly.pdbx_seq_one_letter_code
_entity_poly.pdbx_strand_id
1 'polypeptide(L)'
;MKTIFLICLLINVNDVKGSAFSFSTAFGTLHDPHLPSKCYGGDLSESLKSGVNDIVIVKQSDDAFKSTPFQARVGKLSNWKTLFKSREGKLAKLYVNNIRALPDVNLVLSDSGSVFIHRPRSIASCLFTNDEMQNMALDGERNDGLLVVADLNIELKFQIFVFNQNDRLVVTDIDGTITTSDVGGFLGGSIGVGVEQPRVVEFFDKVDFNGYKVLYLTARPMAFDGLTREYLFETLQDVDGNPPDFFRYSLPKGPLFMSPISAEKAISADAEIMKLSTLTSIINLFDLKEGVIYGAYGNKNSDTESYLKSGIKGDNVYLINEQSNIVNVATGNITSYKVQSQMINEYYPKL
;
A
#
# COMPACT_ATOMS: atom_id res chain seq x y z
N MET A 1 -6.55 21.26 -29.50
CA MET A 1 -7.05 20.58 -30.73
C MET A 1 -6.11 19.48 -31.23
N LYS A 2 -4.79 19.63 -31.26
CA LYS A 2 -3.85 18.56 -31.70
C LYS A 2 -3.78 17.36 -30.74
N THR A 3 -3.91 17.56 -29.43
CA THR A 3 -3.81 16.51 -28.39
C THR A 3 -5.03 15.57 -28.43
N ILE A 4 -6.20 16.10 -28.72
CA ILE A 4 -7.45 15.29 -28.79
C ILE A 4 -7.42 14.30 -29.97
N PHE A 5 -6.77 14.64 -31.08
CA PHE A 5 -6.71 13.78 -32.27
C PHE A 5 -5.79 12.55 -32.08
N LEU A 6 -4.72 12.68 -31.27
CA LEU A 6 -3.78 11.57 -31.06
C LEU A 6 -4.36 10.49 -30.12
N ILE A 7 -5.25 10.89 -29.23
CA ILE A 7 -5.87 10.00 -28.23
C ILE A 7 -7.04 9.21 -28.83
N CYS A 8 -7.75 9.78 -29.79
CA CYS A 8 -8.79 9.07 -30.55
C CYS A 8 -8.24 7.90 -31.40
N LEU A 9 -6.95 7.90 -31.72
CA LEU A 9 -6.31 6.83 -32.49
C LEU A 9 -5.94 5.60 -31.63
N LEU A 10 -5.89 5.75 -30.32
CA LEU A 10 -5.58 4.67 -29.37
C LEU A 10 -6.84 3.96 -28.82
N ILE A 11 -7.98 4.59 -28.95
CA ILE A 11 -9.29 4.01 -28.64
C ILE A 11 -9.92 3.68 -29.98
N ASN A 12 -10.32 2.44 -30.19
CA ASN A 12 -10.98 2.02 -31.45
C ASN A 12 -12.29 2.79 -31.60
N VAL A 13 -12.23 3.91 -32.34
CA VAL A 13 -13.26 4.95 -32.44
C VAL A 13 -14.54 4.45 -33.13
N ASN A 14 -14.52 3.27 -33.71
CA ASN A 14 -15.67 2.75 -34.45
C ASN A 14 -16.84 2.28 -33.57
N ASP A 15 -16.64 2.14 -32.26
CA ASP A 15 -17.70 1.67 -31.35
C ASP A 15 -18.36 2.79 -30.51
N VAL A 16 -17.93 4.05 -30.67
CA VAL A 16 -18.46 5.16 -29.87
C VAL A 16 -19.31 6.09 -30.76
N LYS A 17 -20.41 5.59 -31.29
CA LYS A 17 -21.47 6.45 -31.81
C LYS A 17 -22.48 6.70 -30.70
N GLY A 18 -22.38 7.86 -30.04
CA GLY A 18 -23.50 8.38 -29.26
C GLY A 18 -23.26 9.09 -27.93
N SER A 19 -22.06 9.19 -27.40
CA SER A 19 -21.82 10.09 -26.27
C SER A 19 -20.52 10.86 -26.46
N ALA A 20 -20.61 12.17 -26.35
CA ALA A 20 -19.42 13.02 -26.22
C ALA A 20 -18.75 12.72 -24.88
N PHE A 21 -17.99 11.64 -24.83
CA PHE A 21 -17.13 11.33 -23.71
C PHE A 21 -16.00 12.37 -23.72
N SER A 22 -16.03 13.34 -22.85
CA SER A 22 -14.88 14.20 -22.66
C SER A 22 -13.79 13.34 -22.04
N PHE A 23 -12.62 13.31 -22.63
CA PHE A 23 -11.45 12.59 -22.12
C PHE A 23 -11.15 12.96 -20.66
N SER A 24 -11.46 14.18 -20.26
CA SER A 24 -11.33 14.70 -18.92
C SER A 24 -12.20 13.98 -17.87
N THR A 25 -13.37 13.46 -18.25
CA THR A 25 -14.24 12.71 -17.33
C THR A 25 -13.88 11.24 -17.22
N ALA A 26 -13.26 10.65 -18.25
CA ALA A 26 -12.85 9.25 -18.24
C ALA A 26 -11.64 8.98 -17.33
N PHE A 27 -10.75 9.96 -17.15
CA PHE A 27 -9.52 9.84 -16.38
C PHE A 27 -9.52 10.69 -15.11
N GLY A 28 -10.70 11.16 -14.67
CA GLY A 28 -10.80 12.05 -13.53
C GLY A 28 -9.95 13.29 -13.79
N THR A 29 -10.51 14.28 -14.45
CA THR A 29 -9.96 15.62 -14.24
C THR A 29 -9.91 15.84 -12.74
N LEU A 30 -8.99 16.67 -12.28
CA LEU A 30 -8.85 17.15 -10.91
C LEU A 30 -10.19 17.57 -10.24
N HIS A 31 -11.30 17.45 -10.94
CA HIS A 31 -12.65 17.84 -10.55
C HIS A 31 -13.69 16.70 -10.55
N ASP A 32 -13.29 15.42 -10.81
CA ASP A 32 -14.20 14.32 -10.46
C ASP A 32 -13.99 13.99 -8.96
N PRO A 33 -14.87 14.49 -8.08
CA PRO A 33 -14.67 14.33 -6.64
C PRO A 33 -14.80 12.88 -6.16
N HIS A 34 -15.22 11.98 -7.04
CA HIS A 34 -15.50 10.59 -6.67
C HIS A 34 -14.39 9.62 -7.01
N LEU A 35 -13.72 9.77 -8.13
CA LEU A 35 -12.72 8.79 -8.58
C LEU A 35 -11.37 8.94 -7.87
N PRO A 36 -10.76 10.14 -7.80
CA PRO A 36 -9.50 10.34 -7.11
C PRO A 36 -9.54 10.00 -5.63
N SER A 37 -10.60 10.41 -4.93
CA SER A 37 -10.73 10.15 -3.49
C SER A 37 -10.92 8.67 -3.16
N LYS A 38 -11.68 7.93 -3.97
CA LYS A 38 -11.86 6.48 -3.77
C LYS A 38 -10.62 5.68 -4.11
N CYS A 39 -9.84 6.12 -5.10
CA CYS A 39 -8.67 5.38 -5.56
C CYS A 39 -7.41 5.71 -4.77
N TYR A 40 -7.21 6.94 -4.39
CA TYR A 40 -5.93 7.42 -3.85
C TYR A 40 -6.03 8.12 -2.49
N GLY A 41 -7.23 8.37 -1.98
CA GLY A 41 -7.44 8.93 -0.64
C GLY A 41 -6.89 10.34 -0.44
N GLY A 42 -6.65 11.13 -1.51
CA GLY A 42 -6.07 12.47 -1.38
C GLY A 42 -5.74 13.15 -2.71
N ASP A 43 -5.01 14.27 -2.61
CA ASP A 43 -4.62 15.09 -3.76
C ASP A 43 -3.64 14.36 -4.70
N LEU A 44 -3.99 14.31 -5.97
CA LEU A 44 -3.20 13.72 -7.04
C LEU A 44 -2.14 14.70 -7.61
N SER A 45 -1.50 15.51 -6.76
CA SER A 45 -0.39 16.36 -7.20
C SER A 45 0.71 15.55 -7.88
N GLU A 46 1.43 16.17 -8.81
CA GLU A 46 2.49 15.50 -9.55
C GLU A 46 3.57 14.90 -8.64
N SER A 47 3.95 13.67 -8.88
CA SER A 47 5.10 13.03 -8.25
C SER A 47 6.33 13.09 -9.15
N LEU A 48 7.50 13.33 -8.56
CA LEU A 48 8.77 13.29 -9.28
C LEU A 48 9.29 11.87 -9.49
N LYS A 49 8.99 10.95 -8.58
CA LYS A 49 9.41 9.54 -8.64
C LYS A 49 8.20 8.63 -8.77
N SER A 50 8.44 7.45 -9.31
CA SER A 50 7.43 6.40 -9.47
C SER A 50 7.34 5.53 -8.22
N GLY A 51 6.20 4.86 -8.03
CA GLY A 51 5.99 3.90 -6.97
C GLY A 51 4.64 3.19 -7.08
N VAL A 52 4.46 2.12 -6.33
CA VAL A 52 3.26 1.30 -6.36
C VAL A 52 3.01 0.67 -4.99
N ASN A 53 1.76 0.69 -4.52
CA ASN A 53 1.34 -0.03 -3.33
C ASN A 53 1.09 -1.50 -3.63
N ASP A 54 1.27 -2.35 -2.64
CA ASP A 54 0.84 -3.74 -2.71
C ASP A 54 -0.68 -3.85 -2.82
N ILE A 55 -1.14 -5.01 -3.26
CA ILE A 55 -2.56 -5.34 -3.35
C ILE A 55 -2.85 -6.44 -2.34
N VAL A 56 -3.90 -6.24 -1.55
CA VAL A 56 -4.52 -7.30 -0.77
C VAL A 56 -5.76 -7.78 -1.50
N ILE A 57 -5.83 -9.06 -1.76
CA ILE A 57 -7.01 -9.77 -2.27
C ILE A 57 -7.53 -10.66 -1.14
N VAL A 58 -8.82 -10.66 -0.89
CA VAL A 58 -9.44 -11.56 0.08
C VAL A 58 -10.40 -12.50 -0.63
N LYS A 59 -10.14 -13.80 -0.48
CA LYS A 59 -11.03 -14.84 -0.99
C LYS A 59 -12.29 -14.88 -0.12
N GLN A 60 -13.44 -14.76 -0.76
CA GLN A 60 -14.73 -14.77 -0.11
C GLN A 60 -15.24 -16.21 0.10
N SER A 61 -16.26 -16.38 0.93
CA SER A 61 -16.87 -17.70 1.23
C SER A 61 -17.52 -18.35 0.03
N ASP A 62 -17.90 -17.59 -1.00
CA ASP A 62 -18.48 -18.03 -2.27
C ASP A 62 -17.44 -18.20 -3.40
N ASP A 63 -16.16 -18.30 -3.03
CA ASP A 63 -15.01 -18.35 -3.93
C ASP A 63 -14.77 -17.08 -4.78
N ALA A 64 -15.54 -16.02 -4.57
CA ALA A 64 -15.29 -14.72 -5.17
C ALA A 64 -14.06 -14.04 -4.54
N PHE A 65 -13.53 -13.04 -5.21
CA PHE A 65 -12.44 -12.22 -4.72
C PHE A 65 -12.86 -10.77 -4.56
N LYS A 66 -12.36 -10.12 -3.51
CA LYS A 66 -12.39 -8.67 -3.33
C LYS A 66 -10.96 -8.16 -3.15
N SER A 67 -10.63 -6.97 -3.62
CA SER A 67 -9.29 -6.41 -3.48
C SER A 67 -9.30 -4.99 -2.93
N THR A 68 -8.16 -4.59 -2.37
CA THR A 68 -7.83 -3.17 -2.18
C THR A 68 -7.72 -2.47 -3.54
N PRO A 69 -7.86 -1.13 -3.57
CA PRO A 69 -7.62 -0.35 -4.78
C PRO A 69 -6.19 -0.55 -5.30
N PHE A 70 -6.05 -0.69 -6.62
CA PHE A 70 -4.75 -0.66 -7.28
C PHE A 70 -4.24 0.79 -7.33
N GLN A 71 -3.14 1.05 -6.68
CA GLN A 71 -2.55 2.38 -6.56
C GLN A 71 -1.12 2.35 -7.08
N ALA A 72 -0.90 2.94 -8.25
CA ALA A 72 0.42 3.09 -8.85
C ALA A 72 0.56 4.49 -9.46
N ARG A 73 1.76 5.05 -9.35
CA ARG A 73 2.10 6.36 -9.91
C ARG A 73 3.41 6.30 -10.67
N VAL A 74 3.42 6.95 -11.81
CA VAL A 74 4.58 7.11 -12.69
C VAL A 74 5.08 8.54 -12.56
N GLY A 75 6.24 8.72 -11.92
CA GLY A 75 6.83 10.04 -11.69
C GLY A 75 7.53 10.62 -12.92
N LYS A 76 7.79 11.93 -12.89
CA LYS A 76 8.51 12.65 -13.97
C LYS A 76 10.00 12.30 -14.06
N LEU A 77 10.64 11.98 -12.94
CA LEU A 77 12.11 11.76 -12.86
C LEU A 77 12.50 10.28 -12.87
N SER A 78 11.62 9.39 -13.27
CA SER A 78 11.93 7.96 -13.33
C SER A 78 13.05 7.64 -14.29
N ASN A 79 13.20 8.45 -15.35
CA ASN A 79 14.31 8.38 -16.29
C ASN A 79 14.51 9.76 -16.93
N TRP A 80 15.77 10.25 -17.05
CA TRP A 80 16.07 11.54 -17.69
C TRP A 80 15.53 11.62 -19.13
N LYS A 81 15.48 10.48 -19.86
CA LYS A 81 14.93 10.41 -21.23
C LYS A 81 13.42 10.63 -21.28
N THR A 82 12.73 10.47 -20.14
CA THR A 82 11.26 10.59 -20.05
C THR A 82 10.80 11.92 -19.44
N LEU A 83 11.75 12.73 -18.98
CA LEU A 83 11.48 14.03 -18.32
C LEU A 83 10.54 14.95 -19.13
N PHE A 84 10.62 14.88 -20.46
CA PHE A 84 9.85 15.70 -21.39
C PHE A 84 8.70 14.94 -22.09
N LYS A 85 8.47 13.66 -21.74
CA LYS A 85 7.40 12.89 -22.34
C LYS A 85 6.11 13.05 -21.53
N SER A 86 5.01 13.35 -22.21
CA SER A 86 3.69 13.28 -21.58
C SER A 86 3.41 11.87 -21.08
N ARG A 87 2.82 11.78 -19.89
CA ARG A 87 2.36 10.52 -19.29
C ARG A 87 0.92 10.22 -19.66
N GLU A 88 0.14 11.27 -19.92
CA GLU A 88 -1.28 11.17 -20.20
C GLU A 88 -1.58 10.21 -21.36
N GLY A 89 -2.50 9.29 -21.15
CA GLY A 89 -2.95 8.32 -22.14
C GLY A 89 -1.96 7.18 -22.43
N LYS A 90 -0.77 7.15 -21.78
CA LYS A 90 0.16 6.03 -21.92
C LYS A 90 -0.42 4.77 -21.31
N LEU A 91 -0.16 3.65 -21.99
CA LEU A 91 -0.63 2.35 -21.56
C LEU A 91 0.41 1.65 -20.69
N ALA A 92 -0.08 1.02 -19.64
CA ALA A 92 0.68 0.11 -18.81
C ALA A 92 0.18 -1.33 -19.00
N LYS A 93 1.07 -2.29 -18.73
CA LYS A 93 0.76 -3.72 -18.72
C LYS A 93 1.03 -4.26 -17.32
N LEU A 94 0.11 -5.08 -16.85
CA LEU A 94 0.24 -5.80 -15.58
C LEU A 94 0.69 -7.23 -15.83
N TYR A 95 1.66 -7.68 -15.07
CA TYR A 95 2.08 -9.06 -14.99
C TYR A 95 1.95 -9.56 -13.55
N VAL A 96 1.50 -10.79 -13.39
CA VAL A 96 1.41 -11.49 -12.12
C VAL A 96 2.16 -12.80 -12.27
N ASN A 97 3.15 -13.06 -11.42
CA ASN A 97 4.02 -14.24 -11.49
C ASN A 97 4.63 -14.44 -12.90
N ASN A 98 5.07 -13.33 -13.53
CA ASN A 98 5.60 -13.26 -14.90
C ASN A 98 4.60 -13.57 -16.02
N ILE A 99 3.32 -13.79 -15.71
CA ILE A 99 2.25 -14.01 -16.70
C ILE A 99 1.50 -12.70 -16.90
N ARG A 100 1.26 -12.31 -18.16
CA ARG A 100 0.49 -11.11 -18.45
C ARG A 100 -0.92 -11.25 -17.92
N ALA A 101 -1.25 -10.45 -16.92
CA ALA A 101 -2.60 -10.31 -16.41
C ALA A 101 -3.41 -9.33 -17.25
N LEU A 102 -4.73 -9.49 -17.26
CA LEU A 102 -5.68 -8.54 -17.84
C LEU A 102 -5.40 -8.20 -19.32
N PRO A 103 -5.28 -9.18 -20.24
CA PRO A 103 -4.93 -8.91 -21.64
C PRO A 103 -5.96 -8.00 -22.35
N ASP A 104 -7.22 -8.04 -21.93
CA ASP A 104 -8.35 -7.32 -22.52
C ASP A 104 -8.70 -6.00 -21.79
N VAL A 105 -7.91 -5.61 -20.77
CA VAL A 105 -8.13 -4.40 -19.98
C VAL A 105 -6.96 -3.45 -20.17
N ASN A 106 -7.25 -2.18 -20.37
CA ASN A 106 -6.22 -1.15 -20.47
C ASN A 106 -5.95 -0.52 -19.11
N LEU A 107 -4.67 -0.51 -18.71
CA LEU A 107 -4.19 0.34 -17.64
C LEU A 107 -3.66 1.62 -18.27
N VAL A 108 -4.21 2.77 -17.88
CA VAL A 108 -3.96 4.05 -18.54
C VAL A 108 -3.45 5.07 -17.52
N LEU A 109 -2.44 5.84 -17.92
CA LEU A 109 -1.87 6.89 -17.11
C LEU A 109 -2.64 8.20 -17.29
N SER A 110 -2.93 8.88 -16.17
CA SER A 110 -3.36 10.27 -16.15
C SER A 110 -2.18 11.23 -16.38
N ASP A 111 -2.47 12.52 -16.53
CA ASP A 111 -1.44 13.57 -16.60
C ASP A 111 -0.58 13.62 -15.33
N SER A 112 -1.18 13.46 -14.14
CA SER A 112 -0.46 13.36 -12.87
C SER A 112 0.41 12.10 -12.73
N GLY A 113 0.28 11.13 -13.65
CA GLY A 113 0.98 9.85 -13.64
C GLY A 113 0.28 8.75 -12.84
N SER A 114 -0.91 8.99 -12.32
CA SER A 114 -1.70 7.95 -11.66
C SER A 114 -2.21 6.94 -12.67
N VAL A 115 -2.19 5.66 -12.31
CA VAL A 115 -2.61 4.55 -13.18
C VAL A 115 -4.05 4.16 -12.85
N PHE A 116 -4.88 4.05 -13.88
CA PHE A 116 -6.29 3.66 -13.77
C PHE A 116 -6.60 2.47 -14.66
N ILE A 117 -7.54 1.64 -14.22
CA ILE A 117 -8.09 0.54 -14.98
C ILE A 117 -9.19 1.10 -15.87
N HIS A 118 -9.01 0.99 -17.17
CA HIS A 118 -9.98 1.45 -18.17
C HIS A 118 -10.58 0.27 -18.91
N ARG A 119 -11.90 0.10 -18.80
CA ARG A 119 -12.68 -0.92 -19.51
C ARG A 119 -13.57 -0.26 -20.57
N PRO A 120 -13.81 -0.92 -21.69
CA PRO A 120 -14.73 -0.40 -22.70
C PRO A 120 -16.10 -0.07 -22.10
N ARG A 121 -16.60 1.12 -22.41
CA ARG A 121 -17.92 1.62 -21.98
C ARG A 121 -18.11 1.77 -20.46
N SER A 122 -17.04 1.82 -19.68
CA SER A 122 -17.11 2.05 -18.24
C SER A 122 -16.27 3.26 -17.81
N ILE A 123 -16.58 3.79 -16.62
CA ILE A 123 -15.77 4.82 -15.99
C ILE A 123 -14.45 4.17 -15.55
N ALA A 124 -13.34 4.92 -15.62
CA ALA A 124 -12.05 4.47 -15.12
C ALA A 124 -12.15 4.08 -13.62
N SER A 125 -11.46 3.03 -13.26
CA SER A 125 -11.51 2.43 -11.91
C SER A 125 -10.11 2.16 -11.38
N CYS A 126 -10.02 1.93 -10.10
CA CYS A 126 -8.82 1.39 -9.44
C CYS A 126 -9.09 0.00 -8.81
N LEU A 127 -10.30 -0.53 -8.96
CA LEU A 127 -10.69 -1.84 -8.44
C LEU A 127 -10.74 -2.86 -9.57
N PHE A 128 -10.15 -4.02 -9.33
CA PHE A 128 -10.34 -5.19 -10.17
C PHE A 128 -11.71 -5.81 -9.95
N THR A 129 -12.28 -6.38 -10.99
CA THR A 129 -13.50 -7.21 -10.87
C THR A 129 -13.14 -8.59 -10.36
N ASN A 130 -14.14 -9.32 -9.85
CA ASN A 130 -13.95 -10.72 -9.46
C ASN A 130 -13.40 -11.57 -10.61
N ASP A 131 -13.97 -11.45 -11.80
CA ASP A 131 -13.56 -12.20 -12.99
C ASP A 131 -12.11 -11.89 -13.40
N GLU A 132 -11.69 -10.61 -13.29
CA GLU A 132 -10.33 -10.23 -13.55
C GLU A 132 -9.35 -10.87 -12.56
N MET A 133 -9.72 -10.91 -11.26
CA MET A 133 -8.89 -11.53 -10.23
C MET A 133 -8.85 -13.06 -10.37
N GLN A 134 -9.95 -13.71 -10.73
CA GLN A 134 -9.98 -15.14 -11.00
C GLN A 134 -9.09 -15.54 -12.20
N ASN A 135 -8.93 -14.64 -13.17
CA ASN A 135 -8.07 -14.86 -14.33
C ASN A 135 -6.62 -14.38 -14.14
N MET A 136 -6.29 -13.77 -13.00
CA MET A 136 -4.90 -13.51 -12.63
C MET A 136 -4.20 -14.82 -12.30
N ALA A 137 -2.94 -14.94 -12.68
CA ALA A 137 -2.10 -16.10 -12.37
C ALA A 137 -1.65 -16.08 -10.88
N LEU A 138 -2.63 -16.11 -9.98
CA LEU A 138 -2.39 -16.13 -8.53
C LEU A 138 -1.97 -17.55 -8.11
N ASP A 139 -0.86 -17.65 -7.35
CA ASP A 139 -0.33 -18.91 -6.83
C ASP A 139 0.06 -18.73 -5.36
N GLY A 140 -0.78 -19.26 -4.47
CA GLY A 140 -0.58 -19.15 -3.04
C GLY A 140 -0.87 -17.76 -2.46
N GLU A 141 -0.33 -17.53 -1.27
CA GLU A 141 -0.59 -16.34 -0.48
C GLU A 141 0.10 -15.08 -1.03
N ARG A 142 1.29 -15.21 -1.59
CA ARG A 142 2.11 -14.08 -2.06
C ARG A 142 2.50 -14.26 -3.53
N ASN A 143 2.20 -13.26 -4.33
CA ASN A 143 2.40 -13.26 -5.76
C ASN A 143 3.20 -12.03 -6.21
N ASP A 144 4.10 -12.20 -7.16
CA ASP A 144 4.89 -11.12 -7.72
C ASP A 144 4.07 -10.31 -8.72
N GLY A 145 3.94 -9.01 -8.49
CA GLY A 145 3.33 -8.04 -9.39
C GLY A 145 4.37 -7.21 -10.12
N LEU A 146 4.16 -6.98 -11.42
CA LEU A 146 5.00 -6.10 -12.22
C LEU A 146 4.12 -5.23 -13.13
N LEU A 147 4.25 -3.92 -12.99
CA LEU A 147 3.63 -2.93 -13.88
C LEU A 147 4.68 -2.41 -14.84
N VAL A 148 4.43 -2.53 -16.15
CA VAL A 148 5.34 -2.10 -17.21
C VAL A 148 4.71 -1.00 -18.03
N VAL A 149 5.37 0.17 -18.14
CA VAL A 149 5.02 1.27 -19.04
C VAL A 149 6.11 1.36 -20.10
N ALA A 150 5.95 0.59 -21.15
CA ALA A 150 6.99 0.41 -22.19
C ALA A 150 7.41 1.71 -22.85
N ASP A 151 6.46 2.59 -23.18
CA ASP A 151 6.73 3.90 -23.81
C ASP A 151 7.62 4.81 -22.96
N LEU A 152 7.63 4.61 -21.66
CA LEU A 152 8.41 5.38 -20.70
C LEU A 152 9.62 4.61 -20.17
N ASN A 153 9.77 3.33 -20.55
CA ASN A 153 10.80 2.42 -20.04
C ASN A 153 10.78 2.37 -18.49
N ILE A 154 9.60 2.16 -17.93
CA ILE A 154 9.35 2.11 -16.48
C ILE A 154 8.82 0.74 -16.13
N GLU A 155 9.39 0.16 -15.08
CA GLU A 155 8.96 -1.06 -14.43
C GLU A 155 8.79 -0.81 -12.94
N LEU A 156 7.62 -1.18 -12.39
CA LEU A 156 7.31 -1.07 -10.96
C LEU A 156 6.97 -2.46 -10.44
N LYS A 157 7.74 -2.92 -9.45
CA LYS A 157 7.56 -4.20 -8.79
C LYS A 157 6.78 -4.02 -7.50
N PHE A 158 5.84 -4.92 -7.23
CA PHE A 158 5.03 -4.93 -6.01
C PHE A 158 4.61 -6.36 -5.70
N GLN A 159 3.88 -6.55 -4.60
CA GLN A 159 3.36 -7.85 -4.21
C GLN A 159 1.83 -7.85 -4.22
N ILE A 160 1.24 -8.99 -4.50
CA ILE A 160 -0.18 -9.27 -4.34
C ILE A 160 -0.32 -10.35 -3.28
N PHE A 161 -0.99 -10.00 -2.18
CA PHE A 161 -1.25 -10.91 -1.08
C PHE A 161 -2.69 -11.42 -1.14
N VAL A 162 -2.86 -12.74 -1.11
CA VAL A 162 -4.17 -13.38 -1.12
C VAL A 162 -4.46 -13.93 0.27
N PHE A 163 -5.45 -13.35 0.94
CA PHE A 163 -5.87 -13.72 2.29
C PHE A 163 -7.22 -14.44 2.27
N ASN A 164 -7.50 -15.14 3.34
CA ASN A 164 -8.77 -15.79 3.60
C ASN A 164 -9.62 -14.99 4.59
N GLN A 165 -10.93 -15.25 4.65
CA GLN A 165 -11.87 -14.56 5.53
C GLN A 165 -11.54 -14.69 7.03
N ASN A 166 -10.84 -15.74 7.41
CA ASN A 166 -10.47 -16.00 8.80
C ASN A 166 -9.11 -15.45 9.20
N ASP A 167 -8.34 -14.89 8.26
CA ASP A 167 -7.03 -14.33 8.57
C ASP A 167 -7.17 -13.13 9.51
N ARG A 168 -6.22 -13.02 10.43
CA ARG A 168 -6.10 -11.90 11.37
C ARG A 168 -4.88 -11.08 11.02
N LEU A 169 -5.06 -9.76 11.02
CA LEU A 169 -4.02 -8.82 10.62
C LEU A 169 -3.46 -8.09 11.83
N VAL A 170 -2.17 -7.78 11.77
CA VAL A 170 -1.52 -6.84 12.68
C VAL A 170 -0.95 -5.72 11.83
N VAL A 171 -1.39 -4.48 12.08
CA VAL A 171 -0.92 -3.32 11.34
C VAL A 171 0.14 -2.57 12.13
N THR A 172 1.18 -2.11 11.45
CA THR A 172 2.22 -1.28 12.04
C THR A 172 2.57 -0.10 11.14
N ASP A 173 2.76 1.06 11.75
CA ASP A 173 3.50 2.16 11.12
C ASP A 173 5.00 1.84 11.09
N ILE A 174 5.81 2.63 10.41
CA ILE A 174 7.25 2.41 10.26
C ILE A 174 8.04 3.44 11.07
N ASP A 175 7.90 4.72 10.75
CA ASP A 175 8.73 5.78 11.31
C ASP A 175 8.35 6.11 12.76
N GLY A 176 9.29 5.89 13.69
CA GLY A 176 9.06 6.04 15.12
C GLY A 176 8.35 4.84 15.77
N THR A 177 7.90 3.85 14.98
CA THR A 177 7.21 2.64 15.44
C THR A 177 8.07 1.40 15.28
N ILE A 178 8.58 1.14 14.08
CA ILE A 178 9.63 0.13 13.82
C ILE A 178 11.00 0.75 14.07
N THR A 179 11.21 2.00 13.65
CA THR A 179 12.42 2.77 13.92
C THR A 179 12.29 3.58 15.21
N THR A 180 13.44 3.89 15.88
CA THR A 180 13.47 4.71 17.12
C THR A 180 13.26 6.19 16.88
N SER A 181 13.41 6.67 15.65
CA SER A 181 13.24 8.07 15.32
C SER A 181 12.19 8.25 14.24
N ASP A 182 11.37 9.28 14.39
CA ASP A 182 10.69 9.90 13.26
C ASP A 182 11.78 10.41 12.31
N VAL A 183 12.04 9.67 11.26
CA VAL A 183 12.92 10.13 10.20
C VAL A 183 12.21 11.25 9.42
N GLY A 184 11.88 12.35 10.14
CA GLY A 184 11.43 13.62 9.55
C GLY A 184 12.49 14.26 8.65
N GLY A 185 13.64 13.60 8.49
CA GLY A 185 14.71 13.91 7.55
C GLY A 185 14.48 13.39 6.13
N PHE A 186 13.26 13.02 5.74
CA PHE A 186 12.91 12.67 4.35
C PHE A 186 13.30 13.77 3.34
N LEU A 187 13.40 15.02 3.79
CA LEU A 187 13.82 16.17 2.98
C LEU A 187 15.34 16.34 2.91
N GLY A 188 16.13 15.61 3.70
CA GLY A 188 17.58 15.79 3.84
C GLY A 188 18.46 14.77 3.10
N GLY A 189 17.94 13.96 2.20
CA GLY A 189 18.75 13.12 1.31
C GLY A 189 19.37 11.86 1.93
N SER A 190 19.18 11.63 3.23
CA SER A 190 19.48 10.35 3.86
C SER A 190 18.16 9.68 4.19
N ILE A 191 17.77 8.71 3.38
CA ILE A 191 16.81 7.71 3.82
C ILE A 191 17.59 6.93 4.87
N GLY A 192 17.54 7.47 6.10
CA GLY A 192 18.30 6.93 7.18
C GLY A 192 17.89 5.51 7.43
N VAL A 193 18.83 4.63 7.45
CA VAL A 193 18.81 3.41 8.23
C VAL A 193 18.55 3.89 9.66
N GLY A 194 17.25 3.98 10.05
CA GLY A 194 16.88 4.28 11.42
C GLY A 194 17.39 3.15 12.29
N VAL A 195 17.81 3.47 13.49
CA VAL A 195 18.03 2.41 14.48
C VAL A 195 16.65 1.84 14.80
N GLU A 196 16.51 0.52 14.71
CA GLU A 196 15.25 -0.17 14.99
C GLU A 196 14.89 -0.06 16.46
N GLN A 197 13.60 -0.12 16.76
CA GLN A 197 13.13 -0.31 18.13
C GLN A 197 13.66 -1.63 18.70
N PRO A 198 14.12 -1.67 19.95
CA PRO A 198 14.67 -2.89 20.55
C PRO A 198 13.70 -4.07 20.45
N ARG A 199 14.14 -5.18 19.85
CA ARG A 199 13.36 -6.43 19.68
C ARG A 199 12.14 -6.35 18.78
N VAL A 200 11.98 -5.32 17.95
CA VAL A 200 10.83 -5.17 17.05
C VAL A 200 10.77 -6.30 16.02
N VAL A 201 11.92 -6.71 15.48
CA VAL A 201 11.99 -7.81 14.49
C VAL A 201 11.58 -9.13 15.12
N GLU A 202 12.14 -9.46 16.29
CA GLU A 202 11.77 -10.66 17.04
C GLU A 202 10.28 -10.70 17.38
N PHE A 203 9.72 -9.55 17.75
CA PHE A 203 8.31 -9.45 18.07
C PHE A 203 7.42 -9.75 16.83
N PHE A 204 7.63 -9.07 15.72
CA PHE A 204 6.81 -9.28 14.53
C PHE A 204 7.03 -10.64 13.88
N ASP A 205 8.25 -11.22 13.97
CA ASP A 205 8.50 -12.59 13.51
C ASP A 205 7.68 -13.61 14.32
N LYS A 206 7.55 -13.43 15.63
CA LYS A 206 6.69 -14.27 16.47
C LYS A 206 5.20 -14.07 16.21
N VAL A 207 4.78 -12.84 15.90
CA VAL A 207 3.41 -12.54 15.48
C VAL A 207 3.07 -13.30 14.20
N ASP A 208 3.94 -13.23 13.19
CA ASP A 208 3.79 -13.97 11.93
C ASP A 208 3.83 -15.49 12.15
N PHE A 209 4.74 -15.98 12.98
CA PHE A 209 4.84 -17.40 13.34
C PHE A 209 3.56 -17.94 14.02
N ASN A 210 2.86 -17.11 14.77
CA ASN A 210 1.58 -17.44 15.38
C ASN A 210 0.39 -17.35 14.42
N GLY A 211 0.63 -17.03 13.13
CA GLY A 211 -0.35 -17.07 12.05
C GLY A 211 -0.97 -15.73 11.68
N TYR A 212 -0.60 -14.64 12.36
CA TYR A 212 -1.09 -13.30 12.03
C TYR A 212 -0.36 -12.71 10.84
N LYS A 213 -1.07 -12.00 9.97
CA LYS A 213 -0.51 -11.33 8.79
C LYS A 213 -0.07 -9.92 9.16
N VAL A 214 1.22 -9.64 9.09
CA VAL A 214 1.76 -8.31 9.39
C VAL A 214 1.60 -7.39 8.18
N LEU A 215 0.99 -6.22 8.40
CA LEU A 215 0.71 -5.21 7.39
C LEU A 215 1.44 -3.91 7.75
N TYR A 216 2.15 -3.35 6.79
CA TYR A 216 2.93 -2.12 6.95
C TYR A 216 2.17 -0.94 6.34
N LEU A 217 1.90 0.09 7.14
CA LEU A 217 1.10 1.25 6.75
C LEU A 217 1.82 2.54 7.14
N THR A 218 2.42 3.22 6.18
CA THR A 218 3.26 4.40 6.44
C THR A 218 2.84 5.62 5.65
N ALA A 219 3.04 6.80 6.24
CA ALA A 219 2.90 8.07 5.54
C ALA A 219 4.06 8.36 4.54
N ARG A 220 5.09 7.50 4.47
CA ARG A 220 6.15 7.65 3.47
C ARG A 220 5.55 7.71 2.08
N PRO A 221 5.99 8.64 1.23
CA PRO A 221 5.54 8.70 -0.15
C PRO A 221 5.86 7.41 -0.92
N MET A 222 4.92 6.94 -1.70
CA MET A 222 5.03 5.79 -2.60
C MET A 222 6.27 5.85 -3.53
N ALA A 223 6.75 7.06 -3.80
CA ALA A 223 8.00 7.31 -4.53
C ALA A 223 9.25 6.69 -3.90
N PHE A 224 9.18 6.21 -2.67
CA PHE A 224 10.26 5.56 -1.93
C PHE A 224 9.99 4.07 -1.66
N ASP A 225 9.08 3.45 -2.41
CA ASP A 225 8.66 2.06 -2.21
C ASP A 225 9.86 1.09 -2.24
N GLY A 226 10.72 1.19 -3.25
CA GLY A 226 11.90 0.33 -3.39
C GLY A 226 12.81 0.38 -2.17
N LEU A 227 13.16 1.59 -1.71
CA LEU A 227 14.02 1.78 -0.54
C LEU A 227 13.34 1.34 0.77
N THR A 228 12.02 1.54 0.88
CA THR A 228 11.28 1.11 2.06
C THR A 228 11.18 -0.42 2.11
N ARG A 229 10.98 -1.09 0.97
CA ARG A 229 10.99 -2.56 0.89
C ARG A 229 12.35 -3.15 1.20
N GLU A 230 13.42 -2.57 0.64
CA GLU A 230 14.80 -2.98 0.93
C GLU A 230 15.07 -2.87 2.44
N TYR A 231 14.70 -1.75 3.06
CA TYR A 231 14.85 -1.57 4.51
C TYR A 231 14.08 -2.62 5.32
N LEU A 232 12.79 -2.84 5.04
CA LEU A 232 11.96 -3.75 5.82
C LEU A 232 12.31 -5.23 5.61
N PHE A 233 12.63 -5.62 4.38
CA PHE A 233 12.60 -7.03 3.98
C PHE A 233 13.94 -7.60 3.54
N GLU A 234 14.92 -6.74 3.22
CA GLU A 234 16.23 -7.18 2.69
C GLU A 234 17.39 -6.75 3.59
N THR A 235 17.25 -5.63 4.36
CA THR A 235 18.30 -5.18 5.24
C THR A 235 18.34 -6.07 6.48
N LEU A 236 19.55 -6.54 6.82
CA LEU A 236 19.82 -7.27 8.05
C LEU A 236 19.69 -6.30 9.22
N GLN A 237 18.74 -6.55 10.10
CA GLN A 237 18.52 -5.73 11.28
C GLN A 237 19.28 -6.34 12.46
N ASP A 238 20.06 -5.51 13.18
CA ASP A 238 20.85 -5.97 14.31
C ASP A 238 19.94 -6.31 15.51
N VAL A 239 20.06 -7.52 15.99
CA VAL A 239 19.35 -8.01 17.17
C VAL A 239 20.33 -8.07 18.33
N ASP A 240 20.61 -6.89 18.95
CA ASP A 240 21.44 -6.76 20.16
C ASP A 240 22.82 -7.48 20.13
N GLY A 241 23.53 -7.51 18.99
CA GLY A 241 24.90 -8.01 18.87
C GLY A 241 25.10 -9.52 19.13
N ASN A 242 24.03 -10.26 19.37
CA ASN A 242 24.04 -11.72 19.50
C ASN A 242 22.81 -12.28 18.79
N PRO A 243 22.90 -12.61 17.49
CA PRO A 243 21.81 -13.27 16.80
C PRO A 243 21.56 -14.64 17.45
N PRO A 244 20.35 -14.93 17.92
CA PRO A 244 19.98 -16.30 18.18
C PRO A 244 20.05 -17.07 16.86
N ASP A 245 20.63 -18.25 16.82
CA ASP A 245 20.95 -19.06 15.65
C ASP A 245 19.76 -19.44 14.73
N PHE A 246 18.54 -18.92 15.01
CA PHE A 246 17.28 -19.31 14.36
C PHE A 246 16.36 -18.15 13.96
N PHE A 247 16.70 -16.89 14.17
CA PHE A 247 15.80 -15.78 13.85
C PHE A 247 16.13 -15.13 12.52
N ARG A 248 15.08 -14.73 11.79
CA ARG A 248 15.20 -13.88 10.61
C ARG A 248 15.79 -12.53 11.03
N TYR A 249 16.69 -12.03 10.20
CA TYR A 249 17.27 -10.70 10.40
C TYR A 249 16.44 -9.58 9.73
N SER A 250 15.31 -9.91 9.13
CA SER A 250 14.39 -8.98 8.49
C SER A 250 12.98 -9.18 9.04
N LEU A 251 12.16 -8.15 8.91
CA LEU A 251 10.75 -8.23 9.25
C LEU A 251 10.00 -9.25 8.36
N PRO A 252 8.91 -9.86 8.85
CA PRO A 252 8.10 -10.78 8.06
C PRO A 252 7.55 -10.07 6.81
N LYS A 253 7.53 -10.78 5.68
CA LYS A 253 7.01 -10.23 4.43
C LYS A 253 5.50 -10.06 4.51
N GLY A 254 5.03 -8.82 4.33
CA GLY A 254 3.63 -8.45 4.38
C GLY A 254 3.32 -7.27 3.47
N PRO A 255 2.03 -6.99 3.22
CA PRO A 255 1.62 -5.89 2.35
C PRO A 255 2.13 -4.55 2.87
N LEU A 256 2.69 -3.75 1.96
CA LEU A 256 3.18 -2.40 2.22
C LEU A 256 2.26 -1.38 1.55
N PHE A 257 1.66 -0.52 2.37
CA PHE A 257 0.86 0.62 1.93
C PHE A 257 1.55 1.93 2.29
N MET A 258 1.78 2.74 1.28
CA MET A 258 2.48 4.00 1.35
C MET A 258 1.59 5.14 0.86
N SER A 259 1.92 6.37 1.23
CA SER A 259 1.16 7.53 0.79
C SER A 259 1.28 7.75 -0.72
N PRO A 260 0.15 7.83 -1.44
CA PRO A 260 0.16 8.19 -2.86
C PRO A 260 0.43 9.69 -3.09
N ILE A 261 0.57 10.47 -2.02
CA ILE A 261 0.75 11.92 -2.03
C ILE A 261 2.23 12.27 -2.07
N SER A 262 2.57 13.47 -2.57
CA SER A 262 3.96 13.95 -2.58
C SER A 262 4.51 14.17 -1.17
N ALA A 263 5.84 14.08 -1.00
CA ALA A 263 6.51 14.22 0.29
C ALA A 263 6.18 15.55 1.02
N GLU A 264 5.97 16.62 0.28
CA GLU A 264 5.67 17.94 0.83
C GLU A 264 4.29 18.00 1.52
N LYS A 265 3.34 17.19 1.06
CA LYS A 265 1.97 17.13 1.59
C LYS A 265 1.74 15.97 2.56
N ALA A 266 2.61 14.95 2.57
CA ALA A 266 2.49 13.80 3.46
C ALA A 266 2.67 14.12 4.96
N ILE A 267 3.08 15.35 5.29
CA ILE A 267 3.34 15.84 6.66
C ILE A 267 2.06 16.40 7.33
N SER A 268 0.95 16.51 6.60
CA SER A 268 -0.29 17.17 7.04
C SER A 268 -1.40 16.18 7.42
N ALA A 269 -2.59 16.70 7.68
CA ALA A 269 -3.84 15.94 7.90
C ALA A 269 -4.14 14.87 6.84
N ASP A 270 -3.51 14.96 5.67
CA ASP A 270 -3.65 13.99 4.59
C ASP A 270 -3.09 12.59 4.94
N ALA A 271 -2.10 12.52 5.84
CA ALA A 271 -1.55 11.22 6.30
C ALA A 271 -2.59 10.42 7.10
N GLU A 272 -3.36 11.08 7.97
CA GLU A 272 -4.44 10.44 8.72
C GLU A 272 -5.54 9.93 7.78
N ILE A 273 -5.97 10.80 6.84
CA ILE A 273 -7.00 10.45 5.84
C ILE A 273 -6.57 9.23 5.02
N MET A 274 -5.31 9.20 4.59
CA MET A 274 -4.75 8.08 3.83
C MET A 274 -4.76 6.80 4.66
N LYS A 275 -4.25 6.83 5.90
CA LYS A 275 -4.23 5.67 6.79
C LYS A 275 -5.64 5.15 7.06
N LEU A 276 -6.58 6.03 7.40
CA LEU A 276 -7.98 5.69 7.62
C LEU A 276 -8.63 5.08 6.37
N SER A 277 -8.43 5.68 5.20
CA SER A 277 -8.98 5.18 3.93
C SER A 277 -8.44 3.79 3.59
N THR A 278 -7.13 3.58 3.76
CA THR A 278 -6.48 2.29 3.49
C THR A 278 -7.00 1.21 4.44
N LEU A 279 -7.03 1.47 5.74
CA LEU A 279 -7.55 0.52 6.73
C LEU A 279 -9.01 0.17 6.48
N THR A 280 -9.84 1.18 6.22
CA THR A 280 -11.25 0.98 5.90
C THR A 280 -11.42 0.11 4.65
N SER A 281 -10.61 0.35 3.61
CA SER A 281 -10.66 -0.47 2.39
C SER A 281 -10.28 -1.92 2.66
N ILE A 282 -9.25 -2.16 3.48
CA ILE A 282 -8.82 -3.52 3.86
C ILE A 282 -9.88 -4.22 4.71
N ILE A 283 -10.36 -3.59 5.78
CA ILE A 283 -11.36 -4.18 6.69
C ILE A 283 -12.65 -4.53 5.91
N ASN A 284 -13.03 -3.72 4.93
CA ASN A 284 -14.23 -3.97 4.11
C ASN A 284 -14.10 -5.15 3.14
N LEU A 285 -12.90 -5.74 2.96
CA LEU A 285 -12.73 -6.97 2.20
C LEU A 285 -13.22 -8.20 2.97
N PHE A 286 -13.31 -8.12 4.29
CA PHE A 286 -13.71 -9.20 5.17
C PHE A 286 -15.20 -9.11 5.50
N ASP A 287 -15.89 -10.24 5.58
CA ASP A 287 -17.31 -10.30 5.92
C ASP A 287 -17.53 -9.96 7.40
N LEU A 288 -16.71 -10.55 8.28
CA LEU A 288 -16.66 -10.21 9.70
C LEU A 288 -15.60 -9.12 9.91
N LYS A 289 -16.05 -7.88 9.97
CA LYS A 289 -15.15 -6.72 10.11
C LYS A 289 -14.51 -6.60 11.49
N GLU A 290 -15.23 -7.04 12.52
CA GLU A 290 -14.76 -6.97 13.90
C GLU A 290 -13.64 -7.97 14.14
N GLY A 291 -12.51 -7.48 14.69
CA GLY A 291 -11.36 -8.30 15.02
C GLY A 291 -10.50 -8.74 13.82
N VAL A 292 -10.75 -8.22 12.62
CA VAL A 292 -9.85 -8.41 11.47
C VAL A 292 -8.46 -7.88 11.81
N ILE A 293 -8.39 -6.64 12.29
CA ILE A 293 -7.14 -6.08 12.82
C ILE A 293 -7.07 -6.44 14.30
N TYR A 294 -6.16 -7.36 14.62
CA TYR A 294 -5.97 -7.89 15.96
C TYR A 294 -4.98 -7.07 16.80
N GLY A 295 -4.14 -6.28 16.15
CA GLY A 295 -3.23 -5.33 16.79
C GLY A 295 -2.85 -4.21 15.85
N ALA A 296 -2.70 -2.99 16.37
CA ALA A 296 -2.33 -1.81 15.61
C ALA A 296 -1.27 -0.99 16.36
N TYR A 297 -0.12 -0.77 15.74
CA TYR A 297 1.04 -0.11 16.33
C TYR A 297 1.35 1.20 15.59
N GLY A 298 1.51 2.28 16.33
CA GLY A 298 1.86 3.60 15.81
C GLY A 298 2.61 4.43 16.85
N ASN A 299 3.15 5.57 16.45
CA ASN A 299 3.88 6.47 17.35
C ASN A 299 3.24 7.85 17.49
N LYS A 300 2.24 8.16 16.66
CA LYS A 300 1.56 9.45 16.66
C LYS A 300 0.09 9.34 17.05
N ASN A 301 -0.46 10.42 17.61
CA ASN A 301 -1.89 10.51 17.87
C ASN A 301 -2.73 10.32 16.58
N SER A 302 -2.22 10.80 15.42
CA SER A 302 -2.87 10.60 14.14
C SER A 302 -2.99 9.13 13.73
N ASP A 303 -2.02 8.27 14.13
CA ASP A 303 -2.11 6.82 13.94
C ASP A 303 -3.23 6.25 14.78
N THR A 304 -3.20 6.56 16.09
CA THR A 304 -4.23 6.14 17.04
C THR A 304 -5.63 6.54 16.58
N GLU A 305 -5.80 7.80 16.14
CA GLU A 305 -7.08 8.28 15.62
C GLU A 305 -7.53 7.53 14.37
N SER A 306 -6.62 7.29 13.42
CA SER A 306 -6.90 6.51 12.22
C SER A 306 -7.34 5.08 12.54
N TYR A 307 -6.64 4.45 13.50
CA TYR A 307 -6.97 3.09 13.95
C TYR A 307 -8.35 3.02 14.62
N LEU A 308 -8.63 3.90 15.56
CA LEU A 308 -9.92 3.94 16.26
C LEU A 308 -11.07 4.30 15.31
N LYS A 309 -10.88 5.30 14.44
CA LYS A 309 -11.89 5.71 13.44
C LYS A 309 -12.17 4.61 12.40
N SER A 310 -11.19 3.72 12.13
CA SER A 310 -11.41 2.56 11.26
C SER A 310 -12.15 1.40 11.93
N GLY A 311 -12.48 1.52 13.22
CA GLY A 311 -13.24 0.52 13.99
C GLY A 311 -12.36 -0.48 14.74
N ILE A 312 -11.04 -0.28 14.82
CA ILE A 312 -10.17 -1.10 15.66
C ILE A 312 -10.44 -0.76 17.14
N LYS A 313 -10.63 -1.78 17.97
CA LYS A 313 -10.86 -1.58 19.40
C LYS A 313 -9.62 -1.01 20.09
N GLY A 314 -9.83 -0.09 21.04
CA GLY A 314 -8.74 0.53 21.78
C GLY A 314 -7.81 -0.44 22.50
N ASP A 315 -8.33 -1.58 22.95
CA ASP A 315 -7.54 -2.66 23.57
C ASP A 315 -6.51 -3.28 22.61
N ASN A 316 -6.71 -3.12 21.31
CA ASN A 316 -5.83 -3.60 20.26
C ASN A 316 -4.96 -2.49 19.64
N VAL A 317 -5.00 -1.28 20.20
CA VAL A 317 -4.22 -0.13 19.72
C VAL A 317 -3.10 0.20 20.69
N TYR A 318 -1.89 0.32 20.15
CA TYR A 318 -0.66 0.51 20.88
C TYR A 318 0.11 1.73 20.34
N LEU A 319 0.47 2.65 21.25
CA LEU A 319 1.25 3.84 20.95
C LEU A 319 2.68 3.69 21.47
N ILE A 320 3.67 3.79 20.60
CA ILE A 320 5.09 3.74 20.94
C ILE A 320 5.58 5.16 21.19
N ASN A 321 6.28 5.36 22.30
CA ASN A 321 6.89 6.64 22.63
C ASN A 321 8.41 6.68 22.36
N GLU A 322 9.02 7.86 22.51
CA GLU A 322 10.45 8.09 22.27
C GLU A 322 11.38 7.24 23.17
N GLN A 323 10.89 6.73 24.29
CA GLN A 323 11.62 5.85 25.20
C GLN A 323 11.43 4.37 24.86
N SER A 324 10.89 4.04 23.70
CA SER A 324 10.58 2.67 23.25
C SER A 324 9.55 1.94 24.14
N ASN A 325 8.78 2.68 24.94
CA ASN A 325 7.65 2.13 25.66
C ASN A 325 6.43 2.03 24.76
N ILE A 326 5.70 0.95 24.88
CA ILE A 326 4.43 0.70 24.19
C ILE A 326 3.29 0.89 25.20
N VAL A 327 2.40 1.81 24.92
CA VAL A 327 1.24 2.12 25.76
C VAL A 327 -0.02 1.60 25.09
N ASN A 328 -0.77 0.74 25.75
CA ASN A 328 -2.08 0.33 25.28
C ASN A 328 -3.07 1.51 25.42
N VAL A 329 -3.77 1.86 24.35
CA VAL A 329 -4.56 3.09 24.29
C VAL A 329 -5.80 3.04 25.19
N ALA A 330 -6.42 1.86 25.35
CA ALA A 330 -7.62 1.72 26.20
C ALA A 330 -7.27 1.64 27.69
N THR A 331 -6.23 0.88 28.04
CA THR A 331 -5.93 0.56 29.44
C THR A 331 -4.84 1.43 30.06
N GLY A 332 -4.03 2.09 29.24
CA GLY A 332 -2.84 2.82 29.68
C GLY A 332 -1.68 1.92 30.14
N ASN A 333 -1.81 0.60 30.01
CA ASN A 333 -0.76 -0.34 30.39
C ASN A 333 0.50 -0.10 29.54
N ILE A 334 1.65 -0.09 30.20
CA ILE A 334 2.95 0.14 29.57
C ILE A 334 3.68 -1.20 29.42
N THR A 335 4.21 -1.43 28.23
CA THR A 335 4.97 -2.64 27.86
C THR A 335 6.11 -2.25 26.90
N SER A 336 6.74 -3.21 26.23
CA SER A 336 7.72 -3.01 25.16
C SER A 336 7.69 -4.18 24.19
N TYR A 337 8.29 -4.06 23.01
CA TYR A 337 8.43 -5.18 22.07
C TYR A 337 9.11 -6.40 22.73
N LYS A 338 10.11 -6.15 23.59
CA LYS A 338 10.78 -7.21 24.36
C LYS A 338 9.80 -7.98 25.24
N VAL A 339 9.00 -7.28 26.03
CA VAL A 339 8.02 -7.91 26.95
C VAL A 339 6.94 -8.63 26.15
N GLN A 340 6.36 -7.99 25.15
CA GLN A 340 5.32 -8.61 24.31
C GLN A 340 5.87 -9.84 23.56
N SER A 341 7.13 -9.79 23.07
CA SER A 341 7.80 -10.94 22.46
C SER A 341 8.00 -12.11 23.43
N GLN A 342 8.31 -11.84 24.69
CA GLN A 342 8.43 -12.88 25.72
C GLN A 342 7.08 -13.49 26.11
N MET A 343 6.01 -12.71 26.06
CA MET A 343 4.64 -13.10 26.39
C MET A 343 3.77 -13.25 25.13
N ILE A 344 4.35 -13.64 24.01
CA ILE A 344 3.70 -13.56 22.70
C ILE A 344 2.34 -14.28 22.66
N ASN A 345 2.20 -15.44 23.31
CA ASN A 345 0.96 -16.19 23.30
C ASN A 345 -0.16 -15.57 24.16
N GLU A 346 0.17 -14.62 25.04
CA GLU A 346 -0.83 -13.84 25.79
C GLU A 346 -1.36 -12.69 24.94
N TYR A 347 -0.49 -12.03 24.16
CA TYR A 347 -0.87 -10.95 23.26
C TYR A 347 -1.42 -11.46 21.93
N TYR A 348 -0.80 -12.49 21.37
CA TYR A 348 -1.09 -13.08 20.05
C TYR A 348 -1.11 -14.60 20.17
N PRO A 349 -2.21 -15.19 20.67
CA PRO A 349 -2.37 -16.65 20.74
C PRO A 349 -2.22 -17.26 19.35
N LYS A 350 -1.68 -18.46 19.28
CA LYS A 350 -1.50 -19.18 18.02
C LYS A 350 -2.86 -19.44 17.36
N LEU A 351 -3.01 -19.05 16.08
CA LEU A 351 -4.20 -19.25 15.25
C LEU A 351 -4.31 -20.67 14.72
#